data_14e416df0050c65fe52467ad8675ec96
#
_entry.id   14e416df0050c65fe52467ad8675ec96
#
_cell.length_a   1.000
_cell.length_b   1.000
_cell.length_c   1.000
_cell.angle_alpha   90.00
_cell.angle_beta   90.00
_cell.angle_gamma   90.00
#
_symmetry.space_group_name_H-M   'P 1'
#
loop_
_entity.id
_entity.type
_entity.pdbx_description
1 polymer ?
#
loop_
_entity_poly.entity_id
_entity_poly.type
_entity_poly.pdbx_seq_one_letter_code
_entity_poly.pdbx_strand_id
1 'polypeptide(L)'
;HDRVGVFGDREHALLVVADGAGGQTGAALAASLVVDTVREIAAAKHGPIGARGVVQLLERLDRAVLGSRDAGQATAVIAEVFQDRFWGASVGDSGAWLVHDRHHLDLTASQQRKWRVGSGMARPVPFGPLPLVGTLLLASDGLLDCATPGRLLDAFSPRATLADVTGDLIGAVR
;
A
#
# COMPACT_ATOMS: atom_id res chain seq x y z
N HIS A 1 7.21 12.04 -1.26
CA HIS A 1 7.99 11.47 -0.13
C HIS A 1 7.60 10.02 0.14
N ASP A 2 7.54 9.24 -0.92
CA ASP A 2 7.07 7.86 -0.90
C ASP A 2 8.01 6.93 -0.11
N ARG A 3 7.43 6.00 0.60
CA ARG A 3 8.10 4.90 1.27
C ARG A 3 7.39 3.60 0.93
N VAL A 4 8.17 2.58 0.69
CA VAL A 4 7.65 1.25 0.40
C VAL A 4 8.34 0.20 1.27
N GLY A 5 7.66 -0.89 1.55
CA GLY A 5 8.24 -2.04 2.25
C GLY A 5 7.55 -3.34 1.87
N VAL A 6 8.36 -4.40 1.80
CA VAL A 6 7.92 -5.78 1.69
C VAL A 6 8.66 -6.56 2.78
N PHE A 7 7.92 -7.14 3.70
CA PHE A 7 8.45 -7.78 4.90
C PHE A 7 7.85 -9.17 5.06
N GLY A 8 8.70 -10.16 5.24
CA GLY A 8 8.28 -11.56 5.39
C GLY A 8 8.94 -12.48 4.38
N ASP A 9 8.28 -13.56 4.05
CA ASP A 9 8.76 -14.61 3.14
C ASP A 9 7.71 -15.01 2.09
N ARG A 10 7.88 -16.17 1.47
CA ARG A 10 6.96 -16.65 0.42
C ARG A 10 5.60 -17.10 0.94
N GLU A 11 5.51 -17.47 2.21
CA GLU A 11 4.28 -17.98 2.82
C GLU A 11 3.49 -16.89 3.53
N HIS A 12 4.20 -15.89 4.06
CA HIS A 12 3.59 -14.77 4.78
C HIS A 12 4.38 -13.49 4.54
N ALA A 13 3.74 -12.48 3.97
CA ALA A 13 4.35 -11.18 3.73
C ALA A 13 3.39 -10.02 4.04
N LEU A 14 3.93 -8.96 4.59
CA LEU A 14 3.30 -7.65 4.70
C LEU A 14 3.91 -6.70 3.66
N LEU A 15 3.04 -6.09 2.86
CA LEU A 15 3.40 -5.09 1.86
C LEU A 15 2.83 -3.75 2.29
N VAL A 16 3.57 -2.68 2.11
CA VAL A 16 3.13 -1.33 2.44
C VAL A 16 3.66 -0.31 1.44
N VAL A 17 2.78 0.61 1.04
CA VAL A 17 3.13 1.87 0.38
C VAL A 17 2.56 2.99 1.23
N ALA A 18 3.38 4.01 1.49
CA ALA A 18 2.97 5.22 2.18
C ALA A 18 3.54 6.42 1.45
N ASP A 19 2.69 7.38 1.08
CA ASP A 19 3.10 8.63 0.49
C ASP A 19 2.86 9.78 1.46
N GLY A 20 3.94 10.51 1.76
CA GLY A 20 3.88 11.69 2.62
C GLY A 20 3.19 12.85 1.92
N ALA A 21 2.12 13.38 2.48
CA ALA A 21 1.30 14.43 1.87
C ALA A 21 2.14 15.64 1.44
N GLY A 22 2.21 15.86 0.12
CA GLY A 22 3.07 16.86 -0.52
C GLY A 22 2.90 18.25 0.06
N GLY A 23 4.03 18.94 0.26
CA GLY A 23 4.07 20.31 0.76
C GLY A 23 3.86 20.51 2.26
N GLN A 24 3.66 19.45 3.03
CA GLN A 24 3.54 19.51 4.49
C GLN A 24 4.89 19.21 5.17
N THR A 25 5.21 20.00 6.19
CA THR A 25 6.34 19.70 7.08
C THR A 25 6.10 18.35 7.77
N GLY A 26 7.11 17.47 7.81
CA GLY A 26 6.99 16.16 8.46
C GLY A 26 6.32 15.07 7.63
N ALA A 27 5.95 15.32 6.36
CA ALA A 27 5.35 14.32 5.49
C ALA A 27 6.23 13.07 5.32
N ALA A 28 7.52 13.25 5.08
CA ALA A 28 8.48 12.15 4.98
C ALA A 28 8.59 11.33 6.27
N LEU A 29 8.49 11.99 7.43
CA LEU A 29 8.49 11.32 8.73
C LEU A 29 7.21 10.50 8.92
N ALA A 30 6.05 11.04 8.55
CA ALA A 30 4.79 10.32 8.61
C ALA A 30 4.83 9.02 7.78
N ALA A 31 5.29 9.10 6.52
CA ALA A 31 5.45 7.92 5.66
C ALA A 31 6.46 6.91 6.24
N SER A 32 7.57 7.39 6.81
CA SER A 32 8.56 6.52 7.47
C SER A 32 7.98 5.80 8.68
N LEU A 33 7.24 6.49 9.55
CA LEU A 33 6.58 5.90 10.72
C LEU A 33 5.61 4.77 10.31
N VAL A 34 4.87 4.96 9.22
CA VAL A 34 3.98 3.91 8.70
C VAL A 34 4.78 2.66 8.32
N VAL A 35 5.81 2.81 7.49
CA VAL A 35 6.60 1.66 6.99
C VAL A 35 7.39 0.98 8.10
N ASP A 36 8.00 1.76 9.01
CA ASP A 36 8.78 1.22 10.13
C ASP A 36 7.90 0.41 11.10
N THR A 37 6.67 0.88 11.39
CA THR A 37 5.73 0.13 12.21
C THR A 37 5.32 -1.20 11.56
N VAL A 38 5.08 -1.21 10.24
CA VAL A 38 4.77 -2.46 9.52
C VAL A 38 5.96 -3.43 9.57
N ARG A 39 7.19 -2.91 9.43
CA ARG A 39 8.42 -3.71 9.56
C ARG A 39 8.54 -4.35 10.95
N GLU A 40 8.28 -3.59 12.01
CA GLU A 40 8.32 -4.09 13.38
C GLU A 40 7.31 -5.22 13.62
N ILE A 41 6.08 -5.06 13.11
CA ILE A 41 5.04 -6.08 13.20
C ILE A 41 5.46 -7.36 12.46
N ALA A 42 6.00 -7.23 11.25
CA ALA A 42 6.49 -8.37 10.49
C ALA A 42 7.65 -9.09 11.22
N ALA A 43 8.56 -8.33 11.82
CA ALA A 43 9.71 -8.86 12.56
C ALA A 43 9.31 -9.60 13.85
N ALA A 44 8.19 -9.25 14.46
CA ALA A 44 7.69 -9.91 15.67
C ALA A 44 7.27 -11.38 15.45
N LYS A 45 7.25 -11.85 14.20
CA LYS A 45 6.98 -13.26 13.81
C LYS A 45 5.69 -13.85 14.41
N HIS A 46 4.69 -13.02 14.60
CA HIS A 46 3.34 -13.48 14.88
C HIS A 46 2.72 -13.99 13.56
N GLY A 47 1.80 -14.93 13.67
CA GLY A 47 1.02 -15.36 12.50
C GLY A 47 0.27 -14.19 11.84
N PRO A 48 -0.52 -14.45 10.79
CA PRO A 48 -1.21 -13.41 10.05
C PRO A 48 -2.11 -12.55 10.98
N ILE A 49 -2.05 -11.24 10.81
CA ILE A 49 -2.88 -10.31 11.58
C ILE A 49 -4.34 -10.27 11.09
N GLY A 50 -4.56 -10.73 9.86
CA GLY A 50 -5.87 -10.83 9.23
C GLY A 50 -6.46 -9.48 8.78
N ALA A 51 -7.52 -9.54 7.98
CA ALA A 51 -8.14 -8.34 7.40
C ALA A 51 -8.53 -7.30 8.47
N ARG A 52 -9.11 -7.74 9.58
CA ARG A 52 -9.45 -6.85 10.69
C ARG A 52 -8.20 -6.25 11.36
N GLY A 53 -7.13 -7.04 11.48
CA GLY A 53 -5.87 -6.60 12.05
C GLY A 53 -5.22 -5.48 11.22
N VAL A 54 -5.28 -5.57 9.88
CA VAL A 54 -4.78 -4.50 9.00
C VAL A 54 -5.56 -3.20 9.18
N VAL A 55 -6.89 -3.27 9.29
CA VAL A 55 -7.72 -2.08 9.57
C VAL A 55 -7.32 -1.45 10.91
N GLN A 56 -7.25 -2.25 11.97
CA GLN A 56 -6.85 -1.78 13.31
C GLN A 56 -5.43 -1.21 13.34
N LEU A 57 -4.53 -1.76 12.51
CA LEU A 57 -3.18 -1.25 12.36
C LEU A 57 -3.19 0.18 11.78
N LEU A 58 -3.94 0.42 10.71
CA LEU A 58 -4.07 1.76 10.12
C LEU A 58 -4.72 2.76 11.09
N GLU A 59 -5.71 2.34 11.88
CA GLU A 59 -6.30 3.20 12.92
C GLU A 59 -5.30 3.54 14.04
N ARG A 60 -4.44 2.59 14.43
CA ARG A 60 -3.37 2.84 15.40
C ARG A 60 -2.31 3.76 14.83
N LEU A 61 -1.92 3.57 13.57
CA LEU A 61 -0.97 4.41 12.86
C LEU A 61 -1.48 5.86 12.77
N ASP A 62 -2.76 6.08 12.47
CA ASP A 62 -3.36 7.42 12.44
C ASP A 62 -3.15 8.13 13.78
N ARG A 63 -3.44 7.46 14.89
CA ARG A 63 -3.25 8.02 16.23
C ARG A 63 -1.78 8.25 16.59
N ALA A 64 -0.90 7.33 16.21
CA ALA A 64 0.53 7.43 16.50
C ALA A 64 1.19 8.59 15.74
N VAL A 65 0.88 8.72 14.45
CA VAL A 65 1.38 9.82 13.60
C VAL A 65 0.82 11.17 14.09
N LEU A 66 -0.48 11.25 14.41
CA LEU A 66 -1.09 12.46 14.98
C LEU A 66 -0.41 12.88 16.30
N GLY A 67 -0.01 11.92 17.13
CA GLY A 67 0.67 12.18 18.41
C GLY A 67 2.14 12.58 18.26
N SER A 68 2.73 12.45 17.09
CA SER A 68 4.12 12.84 16.81
C SER A 68 4.19 14.33 16.46
N ARG A 69 4.98 15.10 17.24
CA ARG A 69 5.05 16.56 17.06
C ARG A 69 5.57 17.02 15.70
N ASP A 70 6.46 16.21 15.10
CA ASP A 70 7.19 16.58 13.86
C ASP A 70 6.65 15.84 12.64
N ALA A 71 5.71 14.89 12.81
CA ALA A 71 5.12 14.16 11.73
C ALA A 71 3.95 14.96 11.13
N GLY A 72 3.93 15.01 9.79
CA GLY A 72 2.78 15.49 9.02
C GLY A 72 1.75 14.40 8.83
N GLN A 73 1.25 14.28 7.61
CA GLN A 73 0.28 13.26 7.24
C GLN A 73 0.81 12.42 6.07
N ALA A 74 0.30 11.20 5.95
CA ALA A 74 0.61 10.31 4.82
C ALA A 74 -0.63 9.56 4.36
N THR A 75 -0.65 9.17 3.10
CA THR A 75 -1.52 8.09 2.63
C THR A 75 -0.92 6.76 3.03
N ALA A 76 -1.69 5.70 3.05
CA ALA A 76 -1.15 4.37 3.26
C ALA A 76 -2.04 3.30 2.63
N VAL A 77 -1.42 2.34 1.99
CA VAL A 77 -2.05 1.07 1.62
C VAL A 77 -1.19 -0.07 2.18
N ILE A 78 -1.82 -0.97 2.92
CA ILE A 78 -1.17 -2.14 3.52
C ILE A 78 -1.91 -3.37 3.04
N ALA A 79 -1.16 -4.36 2.56
CA ALA A 79 -1.67 -5.67 2.23
C ALA A 79 -0.90 -6.76 2.98
N GLU A 80 -1.62 -7.76 3.42
CA GLU A 80 -1.06 -8.99 3.96
C GLU A 80 -1.34 -10.13 2.99
N VAL A 81 -0.28 -10.81 2.59
CA VAL A 81 -0.34 -12.05 1.81
C VAL A 81 -0.05 -13.20 2.74
N PHE A 82 -0.92 -14.18 2.76
CA PHE A 82 -0.73 -15.41 3.52
C PHE A 82 -1.12 -16.60 2.66
N GLN A 83 -0.14 -17.45 2.36
CA GLN A 83 -0.29 -18.56 1.42
C GLN A 83 -0.76 -18.07 0.04
N ASP A 84 -1.91 -18.53 -0.43
CA ASP A 84 -2.52 -18.20 -1.71
C ASP A 84 -3.60 -17.11 -1.64
N ARG A 85 -3.69 -16.41 -0.50
CA ARG A 85 -4.70 -15.36 -0.28
C ARG A 85 -4.06 -14.05 0.15
N PHE A 86 -4.82 -12.98 -0.05
CA PHE A 86 -4.44 -11.68 0.45
C PHE A 86 -5.66 -10.89 0.94
N TRP A 87 -5.40 -9.95 1.80
CA TRP A 87 -6.31 -8.92 2.27
C TRP A 87 -5.52 -7.67 2.61
N GLY A 88 -6.22 -6.56 2.75
CA GLY A 88 -5.57 -5.31 3.08
C GLY A 88 -6.56 -4.22 3.43
N ALA A 89 -6.04 -3.02 3.59
CA ALA A 89 -6.82 -1.80 3.74
C ALA A 89 -6.00 -0.59 3.29
N SER A 90 -6.71 0.48 2.93
CA SER A 90 -6.10 1.74 2.51
C SER A 90 -6.68 2.95 3.25
N VAL A 91 -5.89 4.02 3.30
CA VAL A 91 -6.26 5.37 3.76
C VAL A 91 -5.65 6.38 2.80
N GLY A 92 -6.45 7.28 2.25
CA GLY A 92 -6.01 8.30 1.31
C GLY A 92 -6.12 7.86 -0.15
N ASP A 93 -5.20 8.29 -1.01
CA ASP A 93 -5.25 8.15 -2.47
C ASP A 93 -4.20 7.18 -3.05
N SER A 94 -3.34 6.58 -2.23
CA SER A 94 -2.55 5.41 -2.62
C SER A 94 -3.47 4.21 -2.85
N GLY A 95 -3.15 3.38 -3.86
CA GLY A 95 -4.04 2.32 -4.31
C GLY A 95 -3.42 0.93 -4.36
N ALA A 96 -4.28 -0.06 -4.54
CA ALA A 96 -3.94 -1.45 -4.75
C ALA A 96 -4.74 -2.05 -5.90
N TRP A 97 -4.06 -2.76 -6.81
CA TRP A 97 -4.66 -3.47 -7.92
C TRP A 97 -4.28 -4.94 -7.89
N LEU A 98 -5.22 -5.82 -8.20
CA LEU A 98 -4.93 -7.20 -8.57
C LEU A 98 -4.90 -7.28 -10.09
N VAL A 99 -3.72 -7.55 -10.66
CA VAL A 99 -3.50 -7.63 -12.10
C VAL A 99 -3.42 -9.08 -12.55
N HIS A 100 -4.25 -9.48 -13.51
CA HIS A 100 -4.26 -10.81 -14.12
C HIS A 100 -4.66 -10.71 -15.60
N ASP A 101 -3.88 -11.35 -16.47
CA ASP A 101 -4.15 -11.43 -17.91
C ASP A 101 -4.51 -10.07 -18.56
N ARG A 102 -3.72 -9.02 -18.30
CA ARG A 102 -3.93 -7.65 -18.81
C ARG A 102 -5.25 -7.00 -18.36
N HIS A 103 -5.88 -7.54 -17.36
CA HIS A 103 -7.00 -6.94 -16.62
C HIS A 103 -6.56 -6.55 -15.23
N HIS A 104 -7.23 -5.60 -14.63
CA HIS A 104 -7.02 -5.28 -13.23
C HIS A 104 -8.35 -5.13 -12.49
N LEU A 105 -8.30 -5.50 -11.24
CA LEU A 105 -9.32 -5.18 -10.25
C LEU A 105 -8.75 -4.10 -9.34
N ASP A 106 -9.34 -2.90 -9.36
CA ASP A 106 -9.01 -1.85 -8.39
C ASP A 106 -9.62 -2.20 -7.04
N LEU A 107 -8.77 -2.58 -6.10
CA LEU A 107 -9.15 -3.00 -4.75
C LEU A 107 -9.49 -1.81 -3.85
N THR A 108 -9.08 -0.62 -4.25
CA THR A 108 -9.23 0.64 -3.52
C THR A 108 -10.22 1.62 -4.14
N ALA A 109 -11.00 1.19 -5.14
CA ALA A 109 -11.96 2.01 -5.87
C ALA A 109 -13.01 2.69 -4.96
N SER A 110 -13.33 2.08 -3.81
CA SER A 110 -14.28 2.62 -2.83
C SER A 110 -13.64 3.56 -1.79
N GLN A 111 -12.32 3.80 -1.86
CA GLN A 111 -11.61 4.60 -0.88
C GLN A 111 -11.98 6.08 -1.01
N GLN A 112 -12.27 6.70 0.14
CA GLN A 112 -12.45 8.15 0.24
C GLN A 112 -11.09 8.82 0.32
N ARG A 113 -10.67 9.51 -0.73
CA ARG A 113 -9.35 10.16 -0.85
C ARG A 113 -9.09 11.34 0.11
N LYS A 114 -10.03 11.66 1.01
CA LYS A 114 -10.04 12.89 1.80
C LYS A 114 -9.19 12.82 3.06
N TRP A 115 -9.19 11.71 3.76
CA TRP A 115 -8.56 11.58 5.07
C TRP A 115 -7.24 10.81 4.94
N ARG A 116 -6.23 11.25 5.70
CA ARG A 116 -4.89 10.66 5.70
C ARG A 116 -4.51 10.14 7.09
N VAL A 117 -3.56 9.24 7.16
CA VAL A 117 -2.91 8.80 8.40
C VAL A 117 -2.23 10.01 9.04
N GLY A 118 -2.46 10.24 10.32
CA GLY A 118 -2.02 11.44 11.05
C GLY A 118 -3.05 12.57 11.09
N SER A 119 -4.24 12.38 10.50
CA SER A 119 -5.32 13.36 10.58
C SER A 119 -6.18 13.24 11.84
N GLY A 120 -6.13 12.10 12.54
CA GLY A 120 -7.05 11.73 13.61
C GLY A 120 -8.46 11.36 13.12
N MET A 121 -8.65 11.34 11.80
CA MET A 121 -9.93 11.06 11.14
C MET A 121 -9.81 9.98 10.07
N ALA A 122 -8.70 9.26 10.02
CA ALA A 122 -8.49 8.20 9.05
C ALA A 122 -9.61 7.16 9.12
N ARG A 123 -10.10 6.77 7.95
CA ARG A 123 -11.12 5.74 7.79
C ARG A 123 -10.57 4.66 6.86
N PRO A 124 -9.90 3.64 7.41
CA PRO A 124 -9.39 2.54 6.61
C PRO A 124 -10.52 1.82 5.88
N VAL A 125 -10.37 1.66 4.56
CA VAL A 125 -11.31 0.90 3.74
C VAL A 125 -10.66 -0.45 3.43
N PRO A 126 -11.24 -1.57 3.93
CA PRO A 126 -10.69 -2.89 3.71
C PRO A 126 -10.95 -3.42 2.30
N PHE A 127 -10.08 -4.31 1.84
CA PHE A 127 -10.27 -5.13 0.67
C PHE A 127 -9.87 -6.60 0.93
N GLY A 128 -10.45 -7.52 0.19
CA GLY A 128 -10.28 -8.95 0.43
C GLY A 128 -11.08 -9.47 1.64
N PRO A 129 -10.87 -10.72 2.08
CA PRO A 129 -9.87 -11.67 1.56
C PRO A 129 -10.20 -12.20 0.16
N LEU A 130 -9.19 -12.23 -0.71
CA LEU A 130 -9.29 -12.73 -2.08
C LEU A 130 -8.15 -13.75 -2.36
N PRO A 131 -8.34 -14.68 -3.32
CA PRO A 131 -7.25 -15.51 -3.81
C PRO A 131 -6.22 -14.64 -4.56
N LEU A 132 -4.94 -14.91 -4.38
CA LEU A 132 -3.86 -14.24 -5.10
C LEU A 132 -3.67 -14.89 -6.49
N VAL A 133 -4.52 -14.49 -7.43
CA VAL A 133 -4.45 -14.94 -8.82
C VAL A 133 -3.85 -13.82 -9.67
N GLY A 134 -2.57 -13.93 -10.00
CA GLY A 134 -1.83 -12.89 -10.73
C GLY A 134 -0.89 -12.07 -9.85
N THR A 135 -0.79 -10.78 -10.09
CA THR A 135 0.15 -9.88 -9.40
C THR A 135 -0.61 -8.83 -8.58
N LEU A 136 -0.27 -8.72 -7.30
CA LEU A 136 -0.76 -7.64 -6.44
C LEU A 136 0.17 -6.43 -6.58
N LEU A 137 -0.35 -5.32 -7.08
CA LEU A 137 0.33 -4.03 -7.20
C LEU A 137 -0.17 -3.08 -6.12
N LEU A 138 0.74 -2.53 -5.33
CA LEU A 138 0.49 -1.40 -4.45
C LEU A 138 1.27 -0.19 -4.98
N ALA A 139 0.65 0.97 -5.06
CA ALA A 139 1.29 2.17 -5.59
C ALA A 139 0.74 3.45 -4.95
N SER A 140 1.56 4.51 -4.95
CA SER A 140 1.10 5.87 -4.68
C SER A 140 0.36 6.46 -5.89
N ASP A 141 -0.34 7.57 -5.68
CA ASP A 141 -1.04 8.33 -6.72
C ASP A 141 -0.11 8.75 -7.86
N GLY A 142 1.16 9.04 -7.57
CA GLY A 142 2.17 9.38 -8.58
C GLY A 142 2.31 8.36 -9.70
N LEU A 143 2.11 7.06 -9.43
CA LEU A 143 2.05 6.04 -10.46
C LEU A 143 0.65 5.93 -11.07
N LEU A 144 -0.39 5.88 -10.24
CA LEU A 144 -1.76 5.56 -10.66
C LEU A 144 -2.43 6.69 -11.44
N ASP A 145 -2.10 7.95 -11.15
CA ASP A 145 -2.66 9.13 -11.81
C ASP A 145 -1.82 9.59 -13.02
N CYS A 146 -0.50 9.27 -13.05
CA CYS A 146 0.40 9.70 -14.14
C CYS A 146 0.38 8.78 -15.37
N ALA A 147 -0.10 7.54 -15.24
CA ALA A 147 -0.16 6.60 -16.35
C ALA A 147 -1.58 6.07 -16.56
N THR A 148 -1.98 5.93 -17.82
CA THR A 148 -3.27 5.28 -18.12
C THR A 148 -3.23 3.81 -17.71
N PRO A 149 -4.37 3.23 -17.26
CA PRO A 149 -4.42 1.81 -16.90
C PRO A 149 -3.84 0.88 -17.98
N GLY A 150 -4.07 1.18 -19.27
CA GLY A 150 -3.52 0.40 -20.36
C GLY A 150 -1.99 0.37 -20.38
N ARG A 151 -1.33 1.53 -20.19
CA ARG A 151 0.14 1.60 -20.11
C ARG A 151 0.70 0.86 -18.89
N LEU A 152 0.02 0.95 -17.76
CA LEU A 152 0.42 0.18 -16.57
C LEU A 152 0.30 -1.32 -16.81
N LEU A 153 -0.80 -1.76 -17.45
CA LEU A 153 -1.03 -3.18 -17.74
C LEU A 153 -0.08 -3.74 -18.79
N ASP A 154 0.46 -2.91 -19.70
CA ASP A 154 1.47 -3.34 -20.69
C ASP A 154 2.77 -3.82 -20.03
N ALA A 155 3.13 -3.30 -18.85
CA ALA A 155 4.28 -3.77 -18.08
C ALA A 155 4.12 -5.23 -17.58
N PHE A 156 2.87 -5.68 -17.37
CA PHE A 156 2.58 -7.03 -16.88
C PHE A 156 2.51 -8.08 -18.00
N SER A 157 3.59 -8.23 -18.75
CA SER A 157 3.67 -9.26 -19.77
C SER A 157 3.84 -10.65 -19.13
N PRO A 158 3.30 -11.73 -19.74
CA PRO A 158 3.43 -13.08 -19.18
C PRO A 158 4.87 -13.59 -19.03
N ARG A 159 5.85 -12.93 -19.68
CA ARG A 159 7.27 -13.27 -19.61
C ARG A 159 8.09 -12.30 -18.77
N ALA A 160 7.49 -11.20 -18.29
CA ALA A 160 8.19 -10.20 -17.48
C ALA A 160 8.46 -10.75 -16.08
N THR A 161 9.66 -10.54 -15.57
CA THR A 161 9.95 -10.73 -14.16
C THR A 161 9.38 -9.57 -13.34
N LEU A 162 9.24 -9.74 -12.02
CA LEU A 162 8.83 -8.62 -11.16
C LEU A 162 9.79 -7.43 -11.24
N ALA A 163 11.08 -7.66 -11.50
CA ALA A 163 12.05 -6.60 -11.70
C ALA A 163 11.80 -5.82 -13.00
N ASP A 164 11.48 -6.53 -14.10
CA ASP A 164 11.12 -5.91 -15.37
C ASP A 164 9.86 -5.06 -15.22
N VAL A 165 8.81 -5.62 -14.61
CA VAL A 165 7.55 -4.91 -14.32
C VAL A 165 7.81 -3.63 -13.54
N THR A 166 8.61 -3.71 -12.48
CA THR A 166 8.92 -2.54 -11.65
C THR A 166 9.69 -1.48 -12.45
N GLY A 167 10.66 -1.90 -13.28
CA GLY A 167 11.43 -1.00 -14.14
C GLY A 167 10.54 -0.28 -15.15
N ASP A 168 9.65 -1.00 -15.83
CA ASP A 168 8.71 -0.47 -16.83
C ASP A 168 7.70 0.49 -16.19
N LEU A 169 7.15 0.16 -15.00
CA LEU A 169 6.23 1.03 -14.28
C LEU A 169 6.89 2.35 -13.88
N ILE A 170 8.13 2.32 -13.35
CA ILE A 170 8.88 3.53 -13.02
C ILE A 170 9.20 4.35 -14.29
N GLY A 171 9.50 3.68 -15.40
CA GLY A 171 9.71 4.33 -16.69
C GLY A 171 8.47 5.01 -17.28
N ALA A 172 7.28 4.53 -16.93
CA ALA A 172 6.01 5.07 -17.44
C ALA A 172 5.62 6.43 -16.80
N VAL A 173 6.21 6.81 -15.67
CA VAL A 173 5.97 8.08 -14.94
C VAL A 173 7.09 9.12 -15.14
N ARG A 174 8.11 8.84 -15.95
CA ARG A 174 9.17 9.77 -16.34
C ARG A 174 8.91 10.35 -17.71
#